data_57a4c6a2123397fbb7c4d448b710beac
#
_entry.id   57a4c6a2123397fbb7c4d448b710beac
#
_cell.length_a   1.000
_cell.length_b   1.000
_cell.length_c   1.000
_cell.angle_alpha   90.00
_cell.angle_beta   90.00
_cell.angle_gamma   90.00
#
_symmetry.space_group_name_H-M   'P 1'
#
loop_
_entity.id
_entity.type
_entity.pdbx_description
1 polymer ?
#
loop_
_entity_poly.entity_id
_entity_poly.type
_entity_poly.pdbx_seq_one_letter_code
_entity_poly.pdbx_strand_id
1 'polypeptide(L)'
;MLYTDIVKPSTFANDAYFQALSADIRKNDPLAWIETESHKPFWVVSKHSDILEIERQHDKFLNTAQSVLQSKKVEKQIEESGQGQLLRTLIHMDDPDHKKFRALTKDWFL
;
A
#
# COMPACT_ATOMS: atom_id res chain seq x y z
N MET A 1 -14.23 -6.33 -16.86
CA MET A 1 -13.38 -6.49 -15.66
C MET A 1 -13.46 -5.20 -14.86
N LEU A 2 -13.84 -5.28 -13.60
CA LEU A 2 -14.01 -4.10 -12.74
C LEU A 2 -12.71 -3.83 -11.96
N TYR A 3 -12.15 -2.65 -12.08
CA TYR A 3 -10.93 -2.26 -11.36
C TYR A 3 -11.16 -2.16 -9.84
N THR A 4 -12.40 -1.91 -9.42
CA THR A 4 -12.78 -1.96 -8.00
C THR A 4 -12.64 -3.34 -7.36
N ASP A 5 -12.52 -4.40 -8.15
CA ASP A 5 -12.24 -5.74 -7.64
C ASP A 5 -10.86 -5.86 -6.97
N ILE A 6 -9.97 -4.90 -7.19
CA ILE A 6 -8.64 -4.88 -6.56
C ILE A 6 -8.69 -4.84 -5.03
N VAL A 7 -9.80 -4.39 -4.44
CA VAL A 7 -9.95 -4.38 -2.97
C VAL A 7 -10.56 -5.67 -2.41
N LYS A 8 -11.01 -6.59 -3.26
CA LYS A 8 -11.70 -7.80 -2.81
C LYS A 8 -10.72 -8.92 -2.47
N PRO A 9 -10.81 -9.52 -1.29
CA PRO A 9 -9.97 -10.67 -0.93
C PRO A 9 -10.09 -11.84 -1.93
N SER A 10 -11.28 -12.04 -2.50
CA SER A 10 -11.52 -13.09 -3.50
C SER A 10 -10.68 -12.90 -4.77
N THR A 11 -10.32 -11.68 -5.13
CA THR A 11 -9.44 -11.38 -6.26
C THR A 11 -8.05 -11.94 -6.01
N PHE A 12 -7.51 -11.75 -4.81
CA PHE A 12 -6.19 -12.25 -4.42
C PHE A 12 -6.17 -13.77 -4.20
N ALA A 13 -7.31 -14.36 -3.87
CA ALA A 13 -7.45 -15.82 -3.76
C ALA A 13 -7.51 -16.52 -5.11
N ASN A 14 -7.74 -15.80 -6.18
CA ASN A 14 -7.75 -16.31 -7.56
C ASN A 14 -6.60 -15.72 -8.36
N ASP A 15 -5.47 -16.43 -8.38
CA ASP A 15 -4.25 -15.92 -9.02
C ASP A 15 -4.45 -15.58 -10.50
N ALA A 16 -5.14 -16.43 -11.26
CA ALA A 16 -5.41 -16.19 -12.67
C ALA A 16 -6.19 -14.88 -12.90
N TYR A 17 -7.19 -14.63 -12.07
CA TYR A 17 -7.98 -13.39 -12.13
C TYR A 17 -7.15 -12.17 -11.70
N PHE A 18 -6.39 -12.29 -10.63
CA PHE A 18 -5.50 -11.22 -10.17
C PHE A 18 -4.48 -10.82 -11.24
N GLN A 19 -3.85 -11.79 -11.89
CA GLN A 19 -2.89 -11.52 -12.96
C GLN A 19 -3.56 -10.83 -14.17
N ALA A 20 -4.73 -11.29 -14.57
CA ALA A 20 -5.47 -10.69 -15.67
C ALA A 20 -5.93 -9.25 -15.34
N LEU A 21 -6.45 -9.02 -14.15
CA LEU A 21 -6.85 -7.69 -13.68
C LEU A 21 -5.65 -6.73 -13.61
N SER A 22 -4.56 -7.18 -13.04
CA SER A 22 -3.32 -6.38 -12.92
C SER A 22 -2.76 -6.02 -14.30
N ALA A 23 -2.77 -6.94 -15.25
CA ALA A 23 -2.32 -6.70 -16.61
C ALA A 23 -3.22 -5.69 -17.34
N ASP A 24 -4.52 -5.78 -17.15
CA ASP A 24 -5.49 -4.84 -17.73
C ASP A 24 -5.29 -3.42 -17.17
N ILE A 25 -5.18 -3.28 -15.87
CA ILE A 25 -4.91 -1.98 -15.23
C ILE A 25 -3.59 -1.40 -15.75
N ARG A 26 -2.53 -2.18 -15.77
CA ARG A 26 -1.21 -1.74 -16.22
C ARG A 26 -1.20 -1.27 -17.67
N LYS A 27 -1.99 -1.93 -18.52
CA LYS A 27 -2.07 -1.61 -19.95
C LYS A 27 -2.95 -0.39 -20.22
N ASN A 28 -4.11 -0.31 -19.58
CA ASN A 28 -5.16 0.63 -19.96
C ASN A 28 -5.30 1.84 -19.03
N ASP A 29 -4.94 1.69 -17.74
CA ASP A 29 -5.02 2.76 -16.76
C ASP A 29 -3.96 2.57 -15.66
N PRO A 30 -2.67 2.77 -15.97
CA PRO A 30 -1.56 2.44 -15.06
C PRO A 30 -1.49 3.27 -13.79
N LEU A 31 -2.24 4.36 -13.71
CA LEU A 31 -2.47 5.17 -12.51
C LEU A 31 -3.98 5.27 -12.28
N ALA A 32 -4.57 4.16 -11.87
CA ALA A 32 -6.01 4.06 -11.72
C ALA A 32 -6.50 4.67 -10.40
N TRP A 33 -7.50 5.53 -10.47
CA TRP A 33 -8.21 6.04 -9.31
C TRP A 33 -9.33 5.07 -8.93
N ILE A 34 -9.31 4.56 -7.70
CA ILE A 34 -10.28 3.57 -7.23
C ILE A 34 -11.16 4.17 -6.15
N GLU A 35 -12.47 4.10 -6.37
CA GLU A 35 -13.50 4.49 -5.41
C GLU A 35 -14.40 3.31 -5.11
N THR A 36 -14.56 2.97 -3.85
CA THR A 36 -15.44 1.91 -3.38
C THR A 36 -16.16 2.35 -2.11
N GLU A 37 -17.26 1.67 -1.78
CA GLU A 37 -17.96 1.91 -0.51
C GLU A 37 -17.14 1.45 0.71
N SER A 38 -16.33 0.40 0.54
CA SER A 38 -15.60 -0.26 1.63
C SER A 38 -14.27 0.40 1.98
N HIS A 39 -13.67 1.16 1.07
CA HIS A 39 -12.35 1.76 1.24
C HIS A 39 -12.38 3.24 0.88
N LYS A 40 -11.55 4.04 1.54
CA LYS A 40 -11.30 5.41 1.09
C LYS A 40 -10.68 5.38 -0.31
N PRO A 41 -10.95 6.39 -1.15
CA PRO A 41 -10.38 6.44 -2.49
C PRO A 41 -8.85 6.40 -2.47
N PHE A 42 -8.26 5.73 -3.44
CA PHE A 42 -6.81 5.59 -3.55
C PHE A 42 -6.37 5.40 -5.01
N TRP A 43 -5.09 5.62 -5.24
CA TRP A 43 -4.45 5.36 -6.52
C TRP A 43 -3.85 3.96 -6.55
N VAL A 44 -4.05 3.24 -7.65
CA VAL A 44 -3.32 2.02 -7.96
C VAL A 44 -2.19 2.36 -8.93
N VAL A 45 -0.96 2.13 -8.49
CA VAL A 45 0.24 2.32 -9.30
C VAL A 45 0.72 0.95 -9.76
N SER A 46 0.69 0.69 -11.06
CA SER A 46 0.87 -0.66 -11.59
C SER A 46 2.10 -0.84 -12.49
N LYS A 47 2.73 0.24 -12.95
CA LYS A 47 3.98 0.16 -13.73
C LYS A 47 5.19 0.19 -12.83
N HIS A 48 6.14 -0.70 -13.09
CA HIS A 48 7.39 -0.79 -12.33
C HIS A 48 8.16 0.53 -12.27
N SER A 49 8.25 1.25 -13.39
CA SER A 49 8.93 2.55 -13.44
C SER A 49 8.28 3.59 -12.53
N ASP A 50 6.95 3.63 -12.48
CA ASP A 50 6.19 4.57 -11.64
C ASP A 50 6.35 4.21 -10.16
N ILE A 51 6.34 2.91 -9.83
CA ILE A 51 6.56 2.41 -8.46
C ILE A 51 7.95 2.82 -7.99
N LEU A 52 8.99 2.61 -8.79
CA LEU A 52 10.35 3.02 -8.44
C LEU A 52 10.47 4.52 -8.22
N GLU A 53 9.84 5.32 -9.06
CA GLU A 53 9.87 6.77 -8.93
C GLU A 53 9.22 7.24 -7.63
N ILE A 54 8.10 6.66 -7.25
CA ILE A 54 7.40 6.96 -5.98
C ILE A 54 8.25 6.51 -4.79
N GLU A 55 8.79 5.31 -4.81
CA GLU A 55 9.58 4.76 -3.70
C GLU A 55 10.85 5.54 -3.41
N ARG A 56 11.44 6.18 -4.42
CA ARG A 56 12.61 7.03 -4.26
C ARG A 56 12.31 8.36 -3.56
N GLN A 57 11.06 8.75 -3.49
CA GLN A 57 10.62 10.03 -2.93
C GLN A 57 10.07 9.86 -1.51
N HIS A 58 10.87 9.30 -0.62
CA HIS A 58 10.48 9.01 0.77
C HIS A 58 10.07 10.23 1.60
N ASP A 59 10.42 11.43 1.15
CA ASP A 59 10.05 12.70 1.75
C ASP A 59 8.65 13.18 1.32
N LYS A 60 8.12 12.64 0.23
CA LYS A 60 6.81 13.01 -0.34
C LYS A 60 5.75 11.93 -0.16
N PHE A 61 6.15 10.67 -0.26
CA PHE A 61 5.27 9.51 -0.13
C PHE A 61 5.62 8.76 1.15
N LEU A 62 4.78 8.96 2.18
CA LEU A 62 5.07 8.51 3.54
C LEU A 62 4.38 7.18 3.87
N ASN A 63 5.03 6.38 4.72
CA ASN A 63 4.48 5.12 5.25
C ASN A 63 3.77 5.30 6.58
N THR A 64 4.13 6.30 7.36
CA THR A 64 3.64 6.49 8.73
C THR A 64 2.14 6.73 8.77
N ALA A 65 1.58 7.44 7.79
CA ALA A 65 0.16 7.76 7.76
C ALA A 65 -0.70 6.51 7.51
N GLN A 66 -0.31 5.70 6.53
CA GLN A 66 -0.98 4.46 6.20
C GLN A 66 -0.07 3.59 5.34
N SER A 67 0.47 2.53 5.90
CA SER A 67 1.42 1.66 5.21
C SER A 67 0.77 0.49 4.46
N VAL A 68 -0.50 0.19 4.75
CA VAL A 68 -1.27 -0.85 4.07
C VAL A 68 -2.68 -0.36 3.79
N LEU A 69 -3.26 -0.88 2.72
CA LEU A 69 -4.65 -0.59 2.38
C LEU A 69 -5.59 -1.30 3.36
N GLN A 70 -6.47 -0.52 4.00
CA GLN A 70 -7.43 -1.01 4.98
C GLN A 70 -8.84 -0.55 4.63
N SER A 71 -9.86 -1.32 5.02
CA SER A 71 -11.25 -0.91 4.88
C SER A 71 -11.58 0.25 5.82
N LYS A 72 -12.60 1.03 5.47
CA LYS A 72 -13.11 2.13 6.31
C LYS A 72 -13.48 1.64 7.71
N LYS A 73 -14.01 0.41 7.81
CA LYS A 73 -14.37 -0.21 9.09
C LYS A 73 -13.16 -0.40 9.99
N VAL A 74 -12.06 -0.92 9.44
CA VAL A 74 -10.81 -1.14 10.19
C VAL A 74 -10.17 0.19 10.55
N GLU A 75 -10.13 1.16 9.66
CA GLU A 75 -9.60 2.50 9.95
C GLU A 75 -10.36 3.15 11.11
N LYS A 76 -11.68 3.05 11.12
CA LYS A 76 -12.52 3.57 12.20
C LYS A 76 -12.22 2.90 13.54
N GLN A 77 -12.03 1.58 13.54
CA GLN A 77 -11.67 0.83 14.74
C GLN A 77 -10.31 1.29 15.31
N ILE A 78 -9.34 1.54 14.44
CA ILE A 78 -8.02 2.04 14.84
C ILE A 78 -8.13 3.45 15.42
N GLU A 79 -8.87 4.34 14.80
CA GLU A 79 -9.11 5.71 15.30
C GLU A 79 -9.79 5.70 16.67
N GLU A 80 -10.83 4.87 16.85
CA GLU A 80 -11.56 4.73 18.11
C GLU A 80 -10.71 4.14 19.23
N SER A 81 -9.74 3.30 18.91
CA SER A 81 -8.81 2.72 19.88
C SER A 81 -7.84 3.74 20.49
N GLY A 82 -7.61 4.87 19.80
CA GLY A 82 -6.68 5.91 20.20
C GLY A 82 -5.20 5.51 20.18
N GLN A 83 -4.89 4.32 19.68
CA GLN A 83 -3.52 3.77 19.67
C GLN A 83 -2.76 4.04 18.35
N GLY A 84 -3.40 4.67 17.38
CA GLY A 84 -2.81 4.85 16.05
C GLY A 84 -2.62 3.52 15.35
N GLN A 85 -1.44 3.27 14.80
CA GLN A 85 -1.12 1.98 14.18
C GLN A 85 -1.00 0.88 15.23
N LEU A 86 -1.66 -0.25 14.98
CA LEU A 86 -1.61 -1.41 15.88
C LEU A 86 -0.21 -2.04 15.98
N LEU A 87 0.55 -1.95 14.90
CA LEU A 87 1.93 -2.42 14.81
C LEU A 87 2.81 -1.33 14.21
N ARG A 88 3.98 -1.13 14.81
CA ARG A 88 4.99 -0.24 14.27
C ARG A 88 6.26 -1.03 14.00
N THR A 89 6.35 -1.55 12.77
CA THR A 89 7.52 -2.25 12.27
C THR A 89 8.32 -1.34 11.34
N LEU A 90 9.45 -1.82 10.84
CA LEU A 90 10.30 -1.05 9.93
C LEU A 90 9.55 -0.53 8.70
N ILE A 91 8.65 -1.32 8.14
CA ILE A 91 7.84 -0.92 6.96
C ILE A 91 6.81 0.17 7.27
N HIS A 92 6.50 0.42 8.53
CA HIS A 92 5.58 1.46 8.98
C HIS A 92 6.29 2.77 9.30
N MET A 93 7.60 2.83 9.17
CA MET A 93 8.42 3.97 9.56
C MET A 93 8.81 4.81 8.35
N ASP A 94 8.94 6.12 8.60
CA ASP A 94 9.58 7.07 7.72
C ASP A 94 10.88 7.57 8.34
N ASP A 95 11.71 8.26 7.56
CA ASP A 95 12.93 8.88 8.09
C ASP A 95 12.57 10.01 9.07
N PRO A 96 13.36 10.24 10.11
CA PRO A 96 14.66 9.61 10.41
C PRO A 96 14.59 8.25 11.10
N ASP A 97 13.44 7.83 11.61
CA ASP A 97 13.30 6.59 12.38
C ASP A 97 13.64 5.34 11.55
N HIS A 98 13.15 5.27 10.33
CA HIS A 98 13.42 4.16 9.42
C HIS A 98 14.93 3.94 9.25
N LYS A 99 15.67 5.00 8.98
CA LYS A 99 17.13 4.96 8.81
C LYS A 99 17.84 4.46 10.05
N LYS A 100 17.44 4.94 11.22
CA LYS A 100 18.03 4.56 12.51
C LYS A 100 17.82 3.08 12.80
N PHE A 101 16.60 2.58 12.67
CA PHE A 101 16.28 1.18 12.95
C PHE A 101 16.88 0.24 11.91
N ARG A 102 16.89 0.61 10.64
CA ARG A 102 17.52 -0.19 9.59
C ARG A 102 19.01 -0.32 9.81
N ALA A 103 19.69 0.71 10.29
CA ALA A 103 21.12 0.69 10.54
C ALA A 103 21.54 -0.36 11.59
N LEU A 104 20.66 -0.70 12.54
CA LEU A 104 20.95 -1.69 13.58
C LEU A 104 21.19 -3.10 13.03
N THR A 105 20.60 -3.43 11.90
CA THR A 105 20.66 -4.77 11.31
C THR A 105 21.38 -4.80 9.96
N LYS A 106 21.78 -3.66 9.44
CA LYS A 106 22.36 -3.52 8.11
C LYS A 106 23.55 -4.45 7.89
N ASP A 107 24.52 -4.44 8.81
CA ASP A 107 25.76 -5.21 8.67
C ASP A 107 25.54 -6.72 8.82
N TRP A 108 24.44 -7.10 9.44
CA TRP A 108 24.07 -8.49 9.65
C TRP A 108 23.61 -9.17 8.34
N PHE A 109 23.08 -8.41 7.39
CA PHE A 109 22.52 -8.90 6.13
C PHE A 109 23.41 -8.57 4.89
N LEU A 110 24.57 -8.05 5.07
CA LEU A 110 25.51 -7.75 3.98
C LEU A 110 26.40 -8.95 3.65
#